data_38101e0f6ad44648fec1c869823e63f2
#
_entry.id   38101e0f6ad44648fec1c869823e63f2
#
_cell.length_a   1.000
_cell.length_b   1.000
_cell.length_c   1.000
_cell.angle_alpha   90.00
_cell.angle_beta   90.00
_cell.angle_gamma   90.00
#
_symmetry.space_group_name_H-M   'P 1'
#
loop_
_entity.id
_entity.type
_entity.pdbx_description
1 polymer ?
#
loop_
_entity_poly.entity_id
_entity_poly.type
_entity_poly.pdbx_seq_one_letter_code
_entity_poly.pdbx_strand_id
1 'polypeptide(L)'
;MKSVIHSNRPPFRLASNVIYFHDWRYVDHGSHQWLTETGKGVPLFTTESLPPLRYRCVDMPYGIRLVAQKAEKGQPVITPEMARAVFLFGGTLIHDEGVYRFWYECWPEEGIGTPHMGVRNHVRYAESDNGVDWRFPDVGVVNYRGDTRNNIVYGAMLRDDDVGYHGGSVFKDPSAPPEERYKGFHLGHIPDDMYADYLRERPDAVDPYHRNQGLFGAVSPDGIHWKPIRKPLVAHYSDTHNCCTYDVQQGKYVAYCRNWFFRRRTIGRMETDDFRRFPLPEDLFWPGATMAPHDLWYSQPKTLMPGTIDYHVMFPMRWSLATDSFHFHLATSPDGVVWGFVPDASGNTPGEGVCSPGCAGEWDGGVVTPGIGLVDLPGNRTGMLFAGSPVPHKHPRKPPLGKIAWATWKKERLVALECPMEGFFA
;
A
#
# COMPACT_ATOMS: atom_id res chain seq x y z
N MET A 1 -21.29 39.44 6.22
CA MET A 1 -21.75 38.80 7.48
C MET A 1 -20.66 37.81 7.88
N LYS A 2 -20.03 37.96 9.07
CA LYS A 2 -19.15 36.93 9.60
C LYS A 2 -20.05 35.86 10.24
N SER A 3 -20.16 34.68 9.64
CA SER A 3 -20.77 33.55 10.32
C SER A 3 -19.76 33.04 11.36
N VAL A 4 -20.12 33.09 12.61
CA VAL A 4 -19.34 32.48 13.70
C VAL A 4 -19.87 31.06 13.84
N ILE A 5 -19.12 30.10 13.35
CA ILE A 5 -19.43 28.68 13.54
C ILE A 5 -19.03 28.33 14.97
N HIS A 6 -20.01 28.12 15.83
CA HIS A 6 -19.78 27.58 17.18
C HIS A 6 -19.73 26.05 17.09
N SER A 7 -18.53 25.49 16.90
CA SER A 7 -18.33 24.07 17.11
C SER A 7 -18.27 23.79 18.61
N ASN A 8 -19.19 22.98 19.13
CA ASN A 8 -19.13 22.46 20.51
C ASN A 8 -18.09 21.33 20.66
N ARG A 9 -17.31 21.05 19.62
CA ARG A 9 -16.25 20.04 19.66
C ARG A 9 -14.95 20.66 20.15
N PRO A 10 -14.12 19.93 20.91
CA PRO A 10 -12.79 20.40 21.24
C PRO A 10 -12.00 20.65 19.95
N PRO A 11 -11.10 21.64 19.95
CA PRO A 11 -10.28 21.92 18.78
C PRO A 11 -9.46 20.68 18.39
N PHE A 12 -9.35 20.41 17.08
CA PHE A 12 -8.51 19.34 16.58
C PHE A 12 -7.04 19.65 16.88
N ARG A 13 -6.33 18.66 17.42
CA ARG A 13 -4.89 18.73 17.53
C ARG A 13 -4.28 18.21 16.23
N LEU A 14 -3.68 19.09 15.45
CA LEU A 14 -3.00 18.71 14.22
C LEU A 14 -1.69 18.01 14.56
N ALA A 15 -1.42 16.88 13.91
CA ALA A 15 -0.14 16.15 14.03
C ALA A 15 0.96 16.79 13.16
N SER A 16 0.57 17.61 12.18
CA SER A 16 1.49 18.36 11.30
C SER A 16 0.96 19.78 11.09
N ASN A 17 1.77 20.64 10.47
CA ASN A 17 1.37 21.98 10.06
C ASN A 17 0.74 22.03 8.66
N VAL A 18 0.46 20.88 8.06
CA VAL A 18 -0.18 20.74 6.74
C VAL A 18 -1.48 19.98 6.90
N ILE A 19 -2.53 20.48 6.25
CA ILE A 19 -3.83 19.82 6.16
C ILE A 19 -4.03 19.37 4.72
N TYR A 20 -4.21 18.05 4.53
CA TYR A 20 -4.60 17.44 3.25
C TYR A 20 -6.10 17.16 3.25
N PHE A 21 -6.78 17.49 2.19
CA PHE A 21 -8.16 17.10 1.97
C PHE A 21 -8.23 15.71 1.33
N HIS A 22 -7.77 14.70 2.08
CA HIS A 22 -7.86 13.31 1.69
C HIS A 22 -9.18 12.66 2.12
N ASP A 23 -9.83 13.28 3.05
CA ASP A 23 -11.17 12.99 3.59
C ASP A 23 -11.78 14.28 4.17
N TRP A 24 -12.97 14.19 4.74
CA TRP A 24 -13.72 15.32 5.26
C TRP A 24 -13.51 15.57 6.76
N ARG A 25 -12.46 15.02 7.40
CA ARG A 25 -12.26 15.08 8.85
C ARG A 25 -12.19 16.50 9.44
N TYR A 26 -11.74 17.45 8.66
CA TYR A 26 -11.59 18.86 9.10
C TYR A 26 -12.65 19.80 8.50
N VAL A 27 -13.60 19.28 7.75
CA VAL A 27 -14.69 20.06 7.17
C VAL A 27 -15.94 19.85 8.01
N ASP A 28 -16.51 20.94 8.54
CA ASP A 28 -17.78 20.86 9.24
C ASP A 28 -18.91 20.56 8.25
N HIS A 29 -19.76 19.62 8.59
CA HIS A 29 -20.90 19.24 7.75
C HIS A 29 -22.13 20.13 7.99
N GLY A 30 -22.02 21.17 8.82
CA GLY A 30 -23.08 22.11 9.09
C GLY A 30 -24.24 21.53 9.87
N SER A 31 -25.39 22.23 9.87
CA SER A 31 -26.59 21.82 10.56
C SER A 31 -27.80 21.71 9.66
N HIS A 32 -28.73 20.80 10.02
CA HIS A 32 -30.02 20.62 9.38
C HIS A 32 -31.08 21.37 10.16
N GLN A 33 -31.88 22.21 9.49
CA GLN A 33 -32.96 22.95 10.12
C GLN A 33 -34.23 22.93 9.27
N TRP A 34 -35.36 22.84 9.95
CA TRP A 34 -36.63 23.24 9.38
C TRP A 34 -36.78 24.77 9.51
N LEU A 35 -37.15 25.41 8.42
CA LEU A 35 -37.33 26.83 8.37
C LEU A 35 -38.77 27.16 7.99
N THR A 36 -39.31 28.25 8.58
CA THR A 36 -40.54 28.86 8.09
C THR A 36 -40.32 29.51 6.71
N GLU A 37 -41.39 29.90 6.05
CA GLU A 37 -41.30 30.67 4.78
C GLU A 37 -40.47 31.95 4.91
N THR A 38 -40.44 32.55 6.12
CA THR A 38 -39.63 33.73 6.41
C THR A 38 -38.18 33.42 6.77
N GLY A 39 -37.76 32.14 6.71
CA GLY A 39 -36.39 31.73 7.00
C GLY A 39 -36.05 31.64 8.49
N LYS A 40 -37.05 31.65 9.40
CA LYS A 40 -36.83 31.46 10.84
C LYS A 40 -36.70 29.98 11.16
N GLY A 41 -35.68 29.62 11.95
CA GLY A 41 -35.49 28.25 12.45
C GLY A 41 -36.66 27.77 13.31
N VAL A 42 -37.08 26.52 13.12
CA VAL A 42 -38.18 25.91 13.87
C VAL A 42 -37.58 24.90 14.85
N PRO A 43 -37.92 24.99 16.16
CA PRO A 43 -37.52 23.98 17.13
C PRO A 43 -38.08 22.61 16.78
N LEU A 44 -37.27 21.55 16.98
CA LEU A 44 -37.63 20.18 16.66
C LEU A 44 -38.85 19.62 17.40
N PHE A 45 -39.22 20.19 18.51
CA PHE A 45 -40.29 19.69 19.40
C PHE A 45 -41.42 20.68 19.59
N THR A 46 -41.91 21.28 18.50
CA THR A 46 -43.12 22.09 18.58
C THR A 46 -44.35 21.27 18.19
N THR A 47 -45.44 21.46 18.94
CA THR A 47 -46.75 20.82 18.68
C THR A 47 -47.68 21.71 17.88
N GLU A 48 -47.29 22.93 17.56
CA GLU A 48 -48.10 23.85 16.77
C GLU A 48 -48.15 23.42 15.30
N SER A 49 -49.29 23.58 14.66
CA SER A 49 -49.42 23.39 13.21
C SER A 49 -48.60 24.48 12.51
N LEU A 50 -47.54 24.07 11.92
CA LEU A 50 -46.59 24.94 11.25
C LEU A 50 -47.04 25.22 9.81
N PRO A 51 -46.83 26.41 9.30
CA PRO A 51 -47.01 26.72 7.89
C PRO A 51 -46.06 25.88 7.04
N PRO A 52 -46.20 25.86 5.71
CA PRO A 52 -45.33 25.09 4.85
C PRO A 52 -43.84 25.28 5.19
N LEU A 53 -43.19 24.22 5.62
CA LEU A 53 -41.79 24.23 6.04
C LEU A 53 -40.89 23.83 4.89
N ARG A 54 -39.77 24.52 4.83
CA ARG A 54 -38.67 24.09 3.93
C ARG A 54 -37.56 23.50 4.78
N TYR A 55 -37.16 22.30 4.38
CA TYR A 55 -35.95 21.73 4.93
C TYR A 55 -34.73 22.40 4.30
N ARG A 56 -33.81 22.86 5.11
CA ARG A 56 -32.60 23.51 4.67
C ARG A 56 -31.39 22.96 5.41
N CYS A 57 -30.34 22.68 4.65
CA CYS A 57 -29.02 22.45 5.18
C CYS A 57 -28.28 23.78 5.26
N VAL A 58 -27.89 24.17 6.45
CA VAL A 58 -27.22 25.45 6.71
C VAL A 58 -25.74 25.18 6.90
N ASP A 59 -24.90 25.93 6.22
CA ASP A 59 -23.44 25.84 6.28
C ASP A 59 -22.88 24.42 5.95
N MET A 60 -23.61 23.61 5.21
CA MET A 60 -23.13 22.32 4.73
C MET A 60 -22.23 22.50 3.52
N PRO A 61 -21.16 21.68 3.39
CA PRO A 61 -20.41 21.63 2.16
C PRO A 61 -21.32 21.37 0.96
N TYR A 62 -21.17 22.16 -0.09
CA TYR A 62 -22.02 22.09 -1.27
C TYR A 62 -21.21 22.17 -2.54
N GLY A 63 -21.56 21.37 -3.54
CA GLY A 63 -21.01 21.44 -4.88
C GLY A 63 -19.53 21.07 -5.02
N ILE A 64 -18.90 20.57 -3.97
CA ILE A 64 -17.50 20.13 -3.97
C ILE A 64 -17.40 18.62 -3.73
N ARG A 65 -16.38 18.03 -4.30
CA ARG A 65 -16.07 16.61 -4.12
C ARG A 65 -14.57 16.39 -4.05
N LEU A 66 -14.17 15.31 -3.39
CA LEU A 66 -12.80 14.82 -3.41
C LEU A 66 -12.63 13.91 -4.63
N VAL A 67 -11.54 14.10 -5.35
CA VAL A 67 -11.25 13.33 -6.58
C VAL A 67 -9.81 12.86 -6.56
N ALA A 68 -9.64 11.54 -6.65
CA ALA A 68 -8.33 10.92 -6.80
C ALA A 68 -7.69 11.35 -8.14
N GLN A 69 -6.47 11.83 -8.08
CA GLN A 69 -5.75 12.29 -9.26
C GLN A 69 -5.00 11.14 -9.91
N LYS A 70 -5.05 11.05 -11.24
CA LYS A 70 -4.27 10.08 -12.01
C LYS A 70 -2.79 10.41 -11.91
N ALA A 71 -1.97 9.38 -11.76
CA ALA A 71 -0.52 9.51 -11.79
C ALA A 71 -0.03 9.81 -13.21
N GLU A 72 1.01 10.63 -13.30
CA GLU A 72 1.83 10.72 -14.50
C GLU A 72 2.89 9.60 -14.45
N LYS A 73 2.88 8.72 -15.45
CA LYS A 73 3.85 7.64 -15.57
C LYS A 73 5.12 8.11 -16.26
N GLY A 74 6.26 7.92 -15.60
CA GLY A 74 7.59 8.22 -16.17
C GLY A 74 8.09 7.12 -17.11
N GLN A 75 9.22 7.40 -17.76
CA GLN A 75 9.98 6.36 -18.43
C GLN A 75 10.66 5.44 -17.40
N PRO A 76 10.97 4.18 -17.76
CA PRO A 76 11.68 3.28 -16.87
C PRO A 76 13.01 3.85 -16.38
N VAL A 77 13.21 3.84 -15.06
CA VAL A 77 14.45 4.25 -14.40
C VAL A 77 15.31 3.07 -13.95
N ILE A 78 14.72 1.87 -13.83
CA ILE A 78 15.42 0.62 -13.57
C ILE A 78 14.92 -0.44 -14.55
N THR A 79 15.85 -1.05 -15.28
CA THR A 79 15.56 -2.16 -16.20
C THR A 79 16.19 -3.47 -15.70
N PRO A 80 15.75 -4.62 -16.20
CA PRO A 80 16.36 -5.89 -15.84
C PRO A 80 17.87 -5.95 -16.06
N GLU A 81 18.36 -5.34 -17.14
CA GLU A 81 19.78 -5.29 -17.48
C GLU A 81 20.57 -4.47 -16.44
N MET A 82 20.08 -3.29 -16.05
CA MET A 82 20.69 -2.44 -15.03
C MET A 82 20.70 -3.14 -13.67
N ALA A 83 19.60 -3.79 -13.33
CA ALA A 83 19.41 -4.49 -12.06
C ALA A 83 20.09 -5.86 -12.00
N ARG A 84 20.73 -6.33 -13.07
CA ARG A 84 21.27 -7.71 -13.21
C ARG A 84 20.24 -8.76 -12.80
N ALA A 85 19.00 -8.60 -13.23
CA ALA A 85 17.85 -9.39 -12.85
C ALA A 85 17.13 -9.91 -14.08
N VAL A 86 16.39 -11.00 -13.93
CA VAL A 86 15.61 -11.61 -15.01
C VAL A 86 14.17 -11.14 -14.99
N PHE A 87 13.61 -10.94 -13.78
CA PHE A 87 12.27 -10.45 -13.59
C PHE A 87 12.21 -9.49 -12.39
N LEU A 88 11.70 -8.28 -12.61
CA LEU A 88 11.47 -7.27 -11.58
C LEU A 88 9.99 -7.23 -11.21
N PHE A 89 9.69 -7.41 -9.93
CA PHE A 89 8.30 -7.46 -9.44
C PHE A 89 7.86 -6.20 -8.70
N GLY A 90 8.77 -5.34 -8.32
CA GLY A 90 8.55 -4.18 -7.48
C GLY A 90 9.29 -4.28 -6.17
N GLY A 91 8.99 -3.41 -5.24
CA GLY A 91 9.71 -3.39 -3.97
C GLY A 91 9.29 -2.25 -3.06
N THR A 92 10.12 -1.99 -2.06
CA THR A 92 9.94 -0.89 -1.09
C THR A 92 10.95 0.21 -1.33
N LEU A 93 10.45 1.44 -1.37
CA LEU A 93 11.23 2.66 -1.46
C LEU A 93 11.18 3.41 -0.13
N ILE A 94 12.34 3.80 0.38
CA ILE A 94 12.47 4.71 1.53
C ILE A 94 13.43 5.83 1.13
N HIS A 95 13.02 7.08 1.32
CA HIS A 95 13.91 8.24 1.23
C HIS A 95 14.36 8.58 2.64
N ASP A 96 15.63 8.34 2.93
CA ASP A 96 16.22 8.50 4.26
C ASP A 96 17.63 9.08 4.16
N GLU A 97 17.92 10.08 5.00
CA GLU A 97 19.24 10.75 5.03
C GLU A 97 19.68 11.28 3.65
N GLY A 98 18.72 11.77 2.85
CA GLY A 98 18.98 12.33 1.51
C GLY A 98 19.21 11.29 0.41
N VAL A 99 19.03 10.01 0.70
CA VAL A 99 19.23 8.91 -0.26
C VAL A 99 17.91 8.17 -0.48
N TYR A 100 17.55 7.94 -1.73
CA TYR A 100 16.49 7.04 -2.12
C TYR A 100 17.03 5.61 -2.08
N ARG A 101 16.51 4.79 -1.17
CA ARG A 101 16.89 3.38 -0.95
C ARG A 101 15.77 2.49 -1.45
N PHE A 102 16.07 1.56 -2.34
CA PHE A 102 15.09 0.69 -2.95
C PHE A 102 15.44 -0.77 -2.78
N TRP A 103 14.60 -1.51 -2.06
CA TRP A 103 14.66 -2.97 -1.93
C TRP A 103 13.64 -3.56 -2.88
N TYR A 104 14.09 -4.32 -3.87
CA TYR A 104 13.22 -4.87 -4.90
C TYR A 104 13.38 -6.37 -5.03
N GLU A 105 12.25 -7.02 -5.33
CA GLU A 105 12.21 -8.46 -5.51
C GLU A 105 12.63 -8.84 -6.93
N CYS A 106 13.49 -9.86 -7.01
CA CYS A 106 13.91 -10.47 -8.26
C CYS A 106 13.59 -11.95 -8.24
N TRP A 107 13.11 -12.44 -9.35
CA TRP A 107 12.94 -13.86 -9.57
C TRP A 107 14.13 -14.40 -10.32
N PRO A 108 14.76 -15.48 -9.83
CA PRO A 108 15.86 -16.12 -10.53
C PRO A 108 15.35 -16.86 -11.77
N GLU A 109 16.18 -16.93 -12.80
CA GLU A 109 15.83 -17.58 -14.07
C GLU A 109 15.42 -19.06 -13.88
N GLU A 110 16.15 -19.79 -13.07
CA GLU A 110 15.90 -21.19 -12.74
C GLU A 110 14.63 -21.43 -11.91
N GLY A 111 14.06 -20.38 -11.32
CA GLY A 111 12.80 -20.44 -10.58
C GLY A 111 11.57 -20.28 -11.48
N ILE A 112 11.73 -19.70 -12.66
CA ILE A 112 10.61 -19.38 -13.55
C ILE A 112 10.03 -20.66 -14.15
N GLY A 113 8.72 -20.86 -13.94
CA GLY A 113 8.02 -22.05 -14.47
C GLY A 113 8.22 -23.33 -13.66
N THR A 114 8.92 -23.29 -12.53
CA THR A 114 9.10 -24.44 -11.64
C THR A 114 8.06 -24.44 -10.50
N PRO A 115 7.84 -25.59 -9.81
CA PRO A 115 6.99 -25.64 -8.61
C PRO A 115 7.46 -24.72 -7.47
N HIS A 116 8.72 -24.31 -7.49
CA HIS A 116 9.33 -23.42 -6.49
C HIS A 116 9.31 -21.94 -6.90
N MET A 117 8.66 -21.62 -8.01
CA MET A 117 8.41 -20.23 -8.41
C MET A 117 7.61 -19.51 -7.32
N GLY A 118 8.14 -18.41 -6.83
CA GLY A 118 7.51 -17.62 -5.77
C GLY A 118 8.06 -17.83 -4.36
N VAL A 119 8.95 -18.82 -4.12
CA VAL A 119 9.62 -18.94 -2.80
C VAL A 119 11.15 -18.88 -2.90
N ARG A 120 11.73 -18.97 -4.10
CA ARG A 120 13.19 -18.84 -4.33
C ARG A 120 13.62 -17.46 -4.78
N ASN A 121 12.76 -16.47 -4.61
CA ASN A 121 13.07 -15.10 -4.96
C ASN A 121 14.10 -14.50 -4.00
N HIS A 122 14.74 -13.45 -4.44
CA HIS A 122 15.67 -12.71 -3.59
C HIS A 122 15.41 -11.21 -3.66
N VAL A 123 15.83 -10.52 -2.62
CA VAL A 123 15.76 -9.07 -2.52
C VAL A 123 17.10 -8.51 -2.92
N ARG A 124 17.07 -7.57 -3.85
CA ARG A 124 18.21 -6.76 -4.26
C ARG A 124 18.07 -5.33 -3.76
N TYR A 125 19.18 -4.64 -3.68
CA TYR A 125 19.25 -3.26 -3.21
C TYR A 125 19.76 -2.34 -4.31
N ALA A 126 19.15 -1.18 -4.41
CA ALA A 126 19.61 -0.07 -5.22
C ALA A 126 19.45 1.25 -4.46
N GLU A 127 20.23 2.26 -4.82
CA GLU A 127 20.14 3.56 -4.21
C GLU A 127 20.35 4.68 -5.24
N SER A 128 19.81 5.86 -4.93
CA SER A 128 19.93 7.05 -5.77
C SER A 128 19.93 8.31 -4.92
N ASP A 129 20.68 9.33 -5.34
CA ASP A 129 20.68 10.64 -4.67
C ASP A 129 19.61 11.59 -5.25
N ASN A 130 19.09 11.29 -6.45
CA ASN A 130 18.15 12.17 -7.18
C ASN A 130 16.87 11.46 -7.67
N GLY A 131 16.76 10.14 -7.42
CA GLY A 131 15.63 9.32 -7.87
C GLY A 131 15.65 8.95 -9.36
N VAL A 132 16.67 9.35 -10.11
CA VAL A 132 16.82 9.10 -11.57
C VAL A 132 18.01 8.21 -11.86
N ASP A 133 19.16 8.56 -11.31
CA ASP A 133 20.41 7.83 -11.50
C ASP A 133 20.59 6.80 -10.39
N TRP A 134 20.32 5.53 -10.71
CA TRP A 134 20.34 4.43 -9.75
C TRP A 134 21.68 3.70 -9.75
N ARG A 135 22.22 3.49 -8.56
CA ARG A 135 23.42 2.69 -8.29
C ARG A 135 23.01 1.33 -7.76
N PHE A 136 23.75 0.31 -8.15
CA PHE A 136 23.56 -1.10 -7.75
C PHE A 136 24.85 -1.58 -7.08
N PRO A 137 25.10 -1.23 -5.81
CA PRO A 137 26.37 -1.50 -5.15
C PRO A 137 26.58 -3.00 -4.95
N ASP A 138 27.82 -3.45 -5.11
CA ASP A 138 28.24 -4.79 -4.72
C ASP A 138 28.35 -4.82 -3.17
N VAL A 139 27.32 -5.36 -2.50
CA VAL A 139 27.21 -5.32 -1.02
C VAL A 139 27.95 -6.47 -0.32
N GLY A 140 28.30 -7.52 -1.04
CA GLY A 140 29.13 -8.63 -0.51
C GLY A 140 28.45 -9.54 0.51
N VAL A 141 27.13 -9.41 0.73
CA VAL A 141 26.40 -10.10 1.81
C VAL A 141 26.07 -11.54 1.44
N VAL A 142 25.66 -11.76 0.19
CA VAL A 142 25.19 -13.07 -0.29
C VAL A 142 26.15 -13.64 -1.32
N ASN A 143 26.70 -14.83 -1.05
CA ASN A 143 27.42 -15.61 -2.06
C ASN A 143 26.40 -16.28 -2.97
N TYR A 144 26.14 -15.67 -4.12
CA TYR A 144 25.20 -16.19 -5.10
C TYR A 144 25.96 -16.82 -6.26
N ARG A 145 25.84 -18.16 -6.44
CA ARG A 145 26.54 -18.93 -7.49
C ARG A 145 28.07 -18.78 -7.47
N GLY A 146 28.65 -18.66 -6.27
CA GLY A 146 30.09 -18.52 -6.11
C GLY A 146 30.64 -17.10 -6.23
N ASP A 147 29.80 -16.10 -6.46
CA ASP A 147 30.19 -14.69 -6.54
C ASP A 147 29.48 -13.84 -5.49
N THR A 148 30.24 -13.04 -4.74
CA THR A 148 29.74 -12.07 -3.76
C THR A 148 29.61 -10.65 -4.35
N ARG A 149 30.09 -10.42 -5.57
CA ARG A 149 29.98 -9.14 -6.27
C ARG A 149 28.58 -8.96 -6.85
N ASN A 150 27.63 -8.73 -5.94
CA ASN A 150 26.23 -8.55 -6.28
C ASN A 150 25.55 -7.65 -5.24
N ASN A 151 24.34 -7.20 -5.56
CA ASN A 151 23.52 -6.36 -4.69
C ASN A 151 22.36 -7.12 -4.01
N ILE A 152 22.49 -8.45 -3.87
CA ILE A 152 21.51 -9.26 -3.14
C ILE A 152 21.72 -9.05 -1.65
N VAL A 153 20.66 -8.68 -0.94
CA VAL A 153 20.68 -8.42 0.49
C VAL A 153 19.94 -9.47 1.32
N TYR A 154 18.96 -10.18 0.70
CA TYR A 154 18.14 -11.15 1.42
C TYR A 154 17.49 -12.17 0.48
N GLY A 155 17.01 -13.29 1.03
CA GLY A 155 16.39 -14.37 0.27
C GLY A 155 17.42 -15.24 -0.44
N ALA A 156 17.11 -15.69 -1.66
CA ALA A 156 17.91 -16.62 -2.42
C ALA A 156 18.14 -17.90 -1.62
N MET A 157 17.14 -18.79 -1.56
CA MET A 157 17.24 -20.09 -0.87
C MET A 157 18.54 -20.81 -1.26
N LEU A 158 19.57 -20.56 -0.48
CA LEU A 158 20.91 -21.14 -0.65
C LEU A 158 21.04 -22.49 0.05
N ARG A 159 20.09 -22.78 0.98
CA ARG A 159 20.01 -23.98 1.79
C ARG A 159 18.57 -24.50 1.77
N ASP A 160 18.42 -25.80 1.97
CA ASP A 160 17.10 -26.43 2.00
C ASP A 160 16.26 -26.03 3.23
N ASP A 161 16.91 -25.51 4.28
CA ASP A 161 16.27 -24.99 5.51
C ASP A 161 15.93 -23.49 5.45
N ASP A 162 16.24 -22.82 4.34
CA ASP A 162 15.87 -21.42 4.14
C ASP A 162 14.37 -21.30 3.85
N VAL A 163 13.72 -20.35 4.52
CA VAL A 163 12.26 -20.12 4.36
C VAL A 163 11.90 -19.47 3.03
N GLY A 164 12.88 -18.95 2.29
CA GLY A 164 12.67 -18.25 1.02
C GLY A 164 12.11 -16.83 1.20
N TYR A 165 11.69 -16.23 0.09
CA TYR A 165 11.16 -14.88 0.06
C TYR A 165 10.16 -14.70 -1.07
N HIS A 166 9.03 -14.06 -0.81
CA HIS A 166 8.13 -13.53 -1.82
C HIS A 166 7.28 -12.38 -1.28
N GLY A 167 7.04 -11.38 -2.13
CA GLY A 167 6.03 -10.34 -1.90
C GLY A 167 6.18 -9.62 -0.57
N GLY A 168 7.37 -9.13 -0.25
CA GLY A 168 7.63 -8.52 1.03
C GLY A 168 7.79 -7.01 1.00
N SER A 169 7.91 -6.45 2.20
CA SER A 169 8.18 -5.03 2.45
C SER A 169 9.35 -4.83 3.41
N VAL A 170 9.94 -3.66 3.33
CA VAL A 170 10.94 -3.15 4.28
C VAL A 170 10.39 -1.87 4.90
N PHE A 171 10.57 -1.68 6.19
CA PHE A 171 10.26 -0.42 6.86
C PHE A 171 11.30 -0.08 7.92
N LYS A 172 11.44 1.23 8.21
CA LYS A 172 12.25 1.74 9.31
C LYS A 172 11.36 1.83 10.54
N ASP A 173 11.80 1.23 11.62
CA ASP A 173 11.07 1.16 12.89
C ASP A 173 11.66 2.16 13.87
N PRO A 174 10.98 3.26 14.18
CA PRO A 174 11.50 4.28 15.10
C PRO A 174 11.49 3.83 16.56
N SER A 175 10.79 2.75 16.90
CA SER A 175 10.70 2.21 18.26
C SER A 175 11.76 1.15 18.56
N ALA A 176 12.42 0.62 17.51
CA ALA A 176 13.38 -0.47 17.66
C ALA A 176 14.79 0.03 18.06
N PRO A 177 15.58 -0.83 18.71
CA PRO A 177 16.99 -0.55 18.94
C PRO A 177 17.76 -0.47 17.61
N PRO A 178 18.93 0.19 17.59
CA PRO A 178 19.67 0.45 16.33
C PRO A 178 19.96 -0.80 15.49
N GLU A 179 20.22 -1.93 16.13
CA GLU A 179 20.52 -3.21 15.49
C GLU A 179 19.31 -3.85 14.79
N GLU A 180 18.08 -3.39 15.07
CA GLU A 180 16.82 -3.87 14.49
C GLU A 180 16.00 -2.74 13.84
N ARG A 181 16.59 -1.60 13.58
CA ARG A 181 15.85 -0.41 13.10
C ARG A 181 15.20 -0.57 11.72
N TYR A 182 15.67 -1.49 10.88
CA TYR A 182 14.99 -1.92 9.68
C TYR A 182 14.36 -3.28 9.89
N LYS A 183 13.15 -3.43 9.42
CA LYS A 183 12.40 -4.69 9.49
C LYS A 183 11.91 -5.09 8.11
N GLY A 184 12.08 -6.37 7.78
CA GLY A 184 11.52 -7.01 6.60
C GLY A 184 10.30 -7.86 6.99
N PHE A 185 9.29 -7.90 6.12
CA PHE A 185 8.08 -8.68 6.32
C PHE A 185 7.69 -9.32 4.98
N HIS A 186 7.62 -10.66 4.90
CA HIS A 186 7.48 -11.36 3.62
C HIS A 186 6.82 -12.74 3.76
N LEU A 187 6.32 -13.28 2.66
CA LEU A 187 5.90 -14.67 2.56
C LEU A 187 7.12 -15.59 2.46
N GLY A 188 7.04 -16.74 3.12
CA GLY A 188 8.04 -17.81 3.05
C GLY A 188 7.42 -19.18 3.25
N HIS A 189 8.22 -20.22 3.05
CA HIS A 189 7.86 -21.61 3.29
C HIS A 189 8.09 -21.96 4.76
N ILE A 190 7.17 -22.70 5.37
CA ILE A 190 7.32 -23.25 6.71
C ILE A 190 7.78 -24.70 6.58
N PRO A 191 9.01 -25.05 6.98
CA PRO A 191 9.48 -26.44 7.02
C PRO A 191 8.59 -27.30 7.94
N ASP A 192 8.43 -28.58 7.59
CA ASP A 192 7.49 -29.48 8.28
C ASP A 192 7.77 -29.63 9.78
N ASP A 193 9.04 -29.70 10.18
CA ASP A 193 9.48 -29.77 11.57
C ASP A 193 9.13 -28.49 12.32
N MET A 194 9.38 -27.35 11.72
CA MET A 194 9.03 -26.03 12.26
C MET A 194 7.51 -25.86 12.35
N TYR A 195 6.75 -26.36 11.40
CA TYR A 195 5.30 -26.26 11.41
C TYR A 195 4.67 -27.01 12.59
N ALA A 196 5.15 -28.22 12.87
CA ALA A 196 4.66 -29.00 14.02
C ALA A 196 4.90 -28.26 15.35
N ASP A 197 6.05 -27.62 15.52
CA ASP A 197 6.36 -26.80 16.70
C ASP A 197 5.51 -25.54 16.76
N TYR A 198 5.36 -24.84 15.65
CA TYR A 198 4.53 -23.64 15.55
C TYR A 198 3.06 -23.93 15.92
N LEU A 199 2.49 -25.02 15.39
CA LEU A 199 1.12 -25.42 15.64
C LEU A 199 0.85 -25.70 17.15
N ARG A 200 1.86 -26.22 17.87
CA ARG A 200 1.75 -26.41 19.34
C ARG A 200 1.80 -25.08 20.10
N GLU A 201 2.62 -24.14 19.66
CA GLU A 201 2.79 -22.84 20.31
C GLU A 201 1.69 -21.83 19.95
N ARG A 202 1.19 -21.87 18.74
CA ARG A 202 0.29 -20.87 18.18
C ARG A 202 -0.86 -21.48 17.35
N PRO A 203 -1.69 -22.38 17.93
CA PRO A 203 -2.82 -22.96 17.21
C PRO A 203 -3.89 -21.92 16.84
N ASP A 204 -3.90 -20.77 17.52
CA ASP A 204 -4.78 -19.61 17.30
C ASP A 204 -4.40 -18.78 16.06
N ALA A 205 -3.19 -18.93 15.54
CA ALA A 205 -2.64 -18.12 14.46
C ALA A 205 -2.25 -18.97 13.22
N VAL A 206 -3.11 -19.89 12.86
CA VAL A 206 -2.97 -20.80 11.69
C VAL A 206 -4.16 -20.66 10.76
N ASP A 207 -3.91 -20.17 9.56
CA ASP A 207 -4.88 -20.20 8.47
C ASP A 207 -4.98 -21.65 7.94
N PRO A 208 -6.17 -22.27 7.92
CA PRO A 208 -6.34 -23.63 7.42
C PRO A 208 -5.92 -23.83 5.96
N TYR A 209 -5.76 -22.74 5.20
CA TYR A 209 -5.34 -22.76 3.80
C TYR A 209 -3.89 -22.28 3.58
N HIS A 210 -3.06 -22.26 4.64
CA HIS A 210 -1.70 -21.71 4.60
C HIS A 210 -0.72 -22.46 3.65
N ARG A 211 -1.02 -23.70 3.23
CA ARG A 211 -0.24 -24.47 2.24
C ARG A 211 1.25 -24.63 2.62
N ASN A 212 1.57 -24.85 3.89
CA ASN A 212 2.93 -24.83 4.43
C ASN A 212 3.69 -23.52 4.13
N GLN A 213 2.98 -22.41 4.07
CA GLN A 213 3.56 -21.08 3.93
C GLN A 213 3.08 -20.18 5.06
N GLY A 214 3.86 -19.18 5.37
CA GLY A 214 3.57 -18.22 6.42
C GLY A 214 4.23 -16.87 6.15
N LEU A 215 3.87 -15.88 6.94
CA LEU A 215 4.53 -14.60 6.93
C LEU A 215 5.70 -14.62 7.91
N PHE A 216 6.86 -14.22 7.42
CA PHE A 216 8.12 -14.19 8.14
C PHE A 216 8.63 -12.78 8.30
N GLY A 217 9.61 -12.62 9.18
CA GLY A 217 10.28 -11.35 9.41
C GLY A 217 11.79 -11.47 9.32
N ALA A 218 12.41 -10.32 9.11
CA ALA A 218 13.85 -10.15 9.24
C ALA A 218 14.14 -8.79 9.87
N VAL A 219 15.29 -8.66 10.53
CA VAL A 219 15.73 -7.40 11.14
C VAL A 219 17.12 -7.03 10.65
N SER A 220 17.41 -5.72 10.57
CA SER A 220 18.68 -5.22 10.09
C SER A 220 19.04 -3.87 10.72
N PRO A 221 20.33 -3.59 10.98
CA PRO A 221 20.77 -2.27 11.41
C PRO A 221 20.81 -1.22 10.28
N ASP A 222 20.92 -1.65 9.03
CA ASP A 222 21.24 -0.78 7.89
C ASP A 222 20.41 -1.05 6.63
N GLY A 223 19.56 -2.09 6.63
CA GLY A 223 18.79 -2.52 5.47
C GLY A 223 19.58 -3.35 4.45
N ILE A 224 20.83 -3.69 4.76
CA ILE A 224 21.73 -4.48 3.93
C ILE A 224 22.08 -5.81 4.62
N HIS A 225 22.47 -5.75 5.89
CA HIS A 225 22.85 -6.91 6.67
C HIS A 225 21.64 -7.43 7.47
N TRP A 226 20.97 -8.45 6.92
CA TRP A 226 19.72 -8.97 7.46
C TRP A 226 19.92 -10.20 8.33
N LYS A 227 19.23 -10.24 9.47
CA LYS A 227 19.09 -11.39 10.34
C LYS A 227 17.65 -11.92 10.25
N PRO A 228 17.42 -13.13 9.71
CA PRO A 228 16.09 -13.69 9.59
C PRO A 228 15.51 -14.05 10.95
N ILE A 229 14.21 -13.85 11.12
CA ILE A 229 13.42 -14.41 12.21
C ILE A 229 12.94 -15.77 11.72
N ARG A 230 13.48 -16.84 12.28
CA ARG A 230 13.30 -18.21 11.75
C ARG A 230 11.88 -18.74 11.92
N LYS A 231 11.18 -18.36 13.02
CA LYS A 231 9.79 -18.78 13.23
C LYS A 231 8.84 -17.90 12.41
N PRO A 232 7.76 -18.46 11.81
CA PRO A 232 6.75 -17.65 11.17
C PRO A 232 6.09 -16.70 12.19
N LEU A 233 5.87 -15.47 11.77
CA LEU A 233 5.15 -14.48 12.56
C LEU A 233 3.67 -14.84 12.65
N VAL A 234 3.15 -15.42 11.59
CA VAL A 234 1.81 -16.01 11.46
C VAL A 234 1.79 -17.04 10.33
N ALA A 235 1.17 -18.20 10.54
CA ALA A 235 0.98 -19.20 9.50
C ALA A 235 -0.22 -18.85 8.62
N HIS A 236 -0.02 -17.88 7.73
CA HIS A 236 -1.04 -17.35 6.82
C HIS A 236 -0.48 -17.23 5.39
N TYR A 237 -1.25 -17.72 4.42
CA TYR A 237 -0.88 -17.71 3.02
C TYR A 237 -1.23 -16.39 2.33
N SER A 238 -0.23 -15.58 2.03
CA SER A 238 -0.39 -14.29 1.36
C SER A 238 0.63 -14.11 0.23
N ASP A 239 0.35 -14.73 -0.89
CA ASP A 239 1.12 -14.65 -2.14
C ASP A 239 0.80 -13.33 -2.88
N THR A 240 1.39 -12.24 -2.39
CA THR A 240 1.21 -10.87 -2.91
C THR A 240 2.24 -9.95 -2.23
N HIS A 241 2.24 -8.65 -2.54
CA HIS A 241 2.99 -7.65 -1.75
C HIS A 241 2.39 -7.52 -0.36
N ASN A 242 3.10 -8.04 0.64
CA ASN A 242 2.75 -7.91 2.05
C ASN A 242 3.37 -6.62 2.59
N CYS A 243 2.57 -5.75 3.15
CA CYS A 243 3.02 -4.46 3.64
C CYS A 243 2.94 -4.43 5.17
N CYS A 244 4.06 -4.14 5.84
CA CYS A 244 4.09 -3.92 7.28
C CYS A 244 4.72 -2.57 7.60
N THR A 245 4.31 -1.96 8.70
CA THR A 245 4.84 -0.70 9.21
C THR A 245 4.69 -0.63 10.72
N TYR A 246 5.50 0.19 11.38
CA TYR A 246 5.21 0.62 12.74
C TYR A 246 4.36 1.88 12.71
N ASP A 247 3.18 1.81 13.29
CA ASP A 247 2.28 2.95 13.41
C ASP A 247 2.61 3.71 14.70
N VAL A 248 3.21 4.90 14.56
CA VAL A 248 3.66 5.69 15.71
C VAL A 248 2.51 6.30 16.50
N GLN A 249 1.32 6.46 15.91
CA GLN A 249 0.15 6.97 16.60
C GLN A 249 -0.49 5.90 17.49
N GLN A 250 -0.52 4.66 17.02
CA GLN A 250 -1.06 3.53 17.75
C GLN A 250 -0.01 2.85 18.64
N GLY A 251 1.29 3.06 18.40
CA GLY A 251 2.39 2.37 19.06
C GLY A 251 2.45 0.88 18.73
N LYS A 252 2.00 0.49 17.52
CA LYS A 252 1.84 -0.91 17.09
C LYS A 252 2.47 -1.20 15.74
N TYR A 253 2.82 -2.46 15.52
CA TYR A 253 3.07 -2.99 14.19
C TYR A 253 1.76 -3.31 13.51
N VAL A 254 1.56 -2.77 12.31
CA VAL A 254 0.35 -2.97 11.51
C VAL A 254 0.76 -3.56 10.17
N ALA A 255 0.17 -4.69 9.82
CA ALA A 255 0.43 -5.35 8.55
C ALA A 255 -0.86 -5.48 7.72
N TYR A 256 -0.67 -5.35 6.41
CA TYR A 256 -1.71 -5.52 5.40
C TYR A 256 -1.28 -6.63 4.46
N CYS A 257 -2.16 -7.59 4.24
CA CYS A 257 -1.88 -8.78 3.46
C CYS A 257 -3.10 -9.22 2.66
N ARG A 258 -2.90 -10.20 1.79
CA ARG A 258 -4.03 -10.85 1.15
C ARG A 258 -4.83 -11.67 2.16
N ASN A 259 -6.15 -11.61 2.06
CA ASN A 259 -7.06 -12.48 2.78
C ASN A 259 -8.12 -13.05 1.82
N TRP A 260 -9.04 -13.84 2.33
CA TRP A 260 -10.10 -14.49 1.57
C TRP A 260 -11.44 -14.33 2.26
N PHE A 261 -12.42 -13.86 1.52
CA PHE A 261 -13.80 -13.76 1.97
C PHE A 261 -14.72 -14.37 0.91
N PHE A 262 -15.51 -15.37 1.28
CA PHE A 262 -16.36 -16.12 0.36
C PHE A 262 -15.64 -16.55 -0.94
N ARG A 263 -14.44 -17.11 -0.82
CA ARG A 263 -13.58 -17.57 -1.93
C ARG A 263 -13.09 -16.47 -2.88
N ARG A 264 -13.26 -15.20 -2.54
CA ARG A 264 -12.70 -14.07 -3.29
C ARG A 264 -11.54 -13.44 -2.50
N ARG A 265 -10.53 -13.00 -3.20
CA ARG A 265 -9.40 -12.30 -2.58
C ARG A 265 -9.83 -10.97 -2.02
N THR A 266 -9.46 -10.71 -0.80
CA THR A 266 -9.67 -9.46 -0.07
C THR A 266 -8.34 -8.89 0.39
N ILE A 267 -8.37 -7.71 0.97
CA ILE A 267 -7.27 -7.14 1.74
C ILE A 267 -7.62 -7.34 3.22
N GLY A 268 -6.69 -7.95 3.94
CA GLY A 268 -6.77 -8.13 5.39
C GLY A 268 -5.78 -7.23 6.13
N ARG A 269 -6.07 -6.96 7.40
CA ARG A 269 -5.26 -6.16 8.32
C ARG A 269 -4.99 -6.96 9.59
N MET A 270 -3.77 -6.83 10.10
CA MET A 270 -3.34 -7.38 11.40
C MET A 270 -2.62 -6.29 12.18
N GLU A 271 -2.72 -6.35 13.52
CA GLU A 271 -1.93 -5.48 14.38
C GLU A 271 -1.39 -6.23 15.60
N THR A 272 -0.26 -5.78 16.11
CA THR A 272 0.39 -6.38 17.30
C THR A 272 1.36 -5.41 17.95
N ASP A 273 1.62 -5.62 19.24
CA ASP A 273 2.69 -4.95 19.99
C ASP A 273 4.05 -5.64 19.84
N ASP A 274 4.06 -6.89 19.37
CA ASP A 274 5.28 -7.70 19.17
C ASP A 274 5.48 -8.05 17.69
N PHE A 275 6.47 -7.47 17.03
CA PHE A 275 6.81 -7.75 15.64
C PHE A 275 7.02 -9.24 15.34
N ARG A 276 7.33 -10.03 16.33
CA ARG A 276 7.57 -11.47 16.17
C ARG A 276 6.29 -12.32 16.24
N ARG A 277 5.12 -11.70 16.53
CA ARG A 277 3.86 -12.43 16.73
C ARG A 277 2.68 -11.65 16.19
N PHE A 278 2.14 -12.07 15.06
CA PHE A 278 0.91 -11.50 14.49
C PHE A 278 -0.29 -12.43 14.72
N PRO A 279 -1.51 -11.89 14.86
CA PRO A 279 -2.74 -12.66 14.76
C PRO A 279 -3.03 -13.03 13.31
N LEU A 280 -4.09 -13.80 13.05
CA LEU A 280 -4.66 -13.93 11.71
C LEU A 280 -5.24 -12.58 11.24
N PRO A 281 -5.22 -12.30 9.93
CA PRO A 281 -5.75 -11.04 9.40
C PRO A 281 -7.28 -10.97 9.51
N GLU A 282 -7.78 -9.79 9.85
CA GLU A 282 -9.19 -9.43 9.72
C GLU A 282 -9.44 -8.78 8.35
N ASP A 283 -10.62 -9.02 7.76
CA ASP A 283 -10.98 -8.46 6.47
C ASP A 283 -11.12 -6.94 6.53
N LEU A 284 -10.40 -6.24 5.66
CA LEU A 284 -10.45 -4.79 5.53
C LEU A 284 -11.25 -4.36 4.30
N PHE A 285 -10.86 -4.84 3.13
CA PHE A 285 -11.56 -4.59 1.89
C PHE A 285 -11.95 -5.89 1.22
N TRP A 286 -13.22 -6.11 0.98
CA TRP A 286 -13.72 -7.22 0.19
C TRP A 286 -14.27 -6.73 -1.16
N PRO A 287 -14.24 -7.54 -2.22
CA PRO A 287 -14.84 -7.17 -3.50
C PRO A 287 -16.36 -7.10 -3.36
N GLY A 288 -16.86 -5.89 -3.12
CA GLY A 288 -18.28 -5.61 -2.91
C GLY A 288 -19.08 -5.52 -4.21
N ALA A 289 -20.33 -5.08 -4.09
CA ALA A 289 -21.28 -4.97 -5.21
C ALA A 289 -20.85 -3.95 -6.29
N THR A 290 -19.95 -3.03 -5.96
CA THR A 290 -19.40 -2.03 -6.91
C THR A 290 -18.28 -2.57 -7.79
N MET A 291 -17.78 -3.78 -7.51
CA MET A 291 -16.76 -4.44 -8.33
C MET A 291 -17.40 -5.50 -9.21
N ALA A 292 -16.90 -5.63 -10.44
CA ALA A 292 -17.32 -6.71 -11.32
C ALA A 292 -17.07 -8.08 -10.68
N PRO A 293 -17.91 -9.10 -10.94
CA PRO A 293 -17.81 -10.42 -10.27
C PRO A 293 -16.49 -11.15 -10.53
N HIS A 294 -15.78 -10.77 -11.59
CA HIS A 294 -14.47 -11.30 -11.96
C HIS A 294 -13.28 -10.46 -11.48
N ASP A 295 -13.53 -9.37 -10.75
CA ASP A 295 -12.47 -8.52 -10.19
C ASP A 295 -12.13 -8.95 -8.76
N LEU A 296 -10.86 -8.86 -8.41
CA LEU A 296 -10.29 -9.25 -7.12
C LEU A 296 -9.33 -8.16 -6.61
N TRP A 297 -9.19 -8.07 -5.29
CA TRP A 297 -8.05 -7.36 -4.72
C TRP A 297 -6.79 -8.24 -4.79
N TYR A 298 -5.66 -7.67 -5.22
CA TYR A 298 -4.43 -8.43 -5.40
C TYR A 298 -3.34 -8.02 -4.42
N SER A 299 -3.10 -6.73 -4.23
CA SER A 299 -2.00 -6.20 -3.44
C SER A 299 -2.41 -4.88 -2.79
N GLN A 300 -1.74 -4.51 -1.69
CA GLN A 300 -2.18 -3.44 -0.80
C GLN A 300 -1.03 -2.59 -0.26
N PRO A 301 -0.17 -1.99 -1.10
CA PRO A 301 0.88 -1.10 -0.62
C PRO A 301 0.31 0.05 0.20
N LYS A 302 0.68 0.11 1.47
CA LYS A 302 0.31 1.18 2.39
C LYS A 302 1.52 2.03 2.72
N THR A 303 1.31 3.31 2.79
CA THR A 303 2.31 4.31 3.18
C THR A 303 1.66 5.46 3.93
N LEU A 304 2.44 6.47 4.26
CA LEU A 304 1.96 7.76 4.74
C LEU A 304 2.26 8.82 3.68
N MET A 305 1.54 9.93 3.72
CA MET A 305 1.99 11.12 3.01
C MET A 305 3.36 11.54 3.55
N PRO A 306 4.30 11.91 2.68
CA PRO A 306 5.64 12.32 3.09
C PRO A 306 5.60 13.40 4.18
N GLY A 307 6.39 13.19 5.24
CA GLY A 307 6.48 14.12 6.37
C GLY A 307 5.29 14.12 7.34
N THR A 308 4.34 13.19 7.22
CA THR A 308 3.20 13.06 8.13
C THR A 308 3.18 11.75 8.89
N ILE A 309 2.37 11.69 9.96
CA ILE A 309 2.15 10.47 10.76
C ILE A 309 0.67 10.04 10.79
N ASP A 310 -0.24 10.87 10.27
CA ASP A 310 -1.69 10.75 10.39
C ASP A 310 -2.43 10.76 9.03
N TYR A 311 -1.72 10.90 7.92
CA TYR A 311 -2.29 10.80 6.58
C TYR A 311 -1.90 9.46 5.95
N HIS A 312 -2.69 8.44 6.32
CA HIS A 312 -2.49 7.09 5.79
C HIS A 312 -3.03 7.01 4.36
N VAL A 313 -2.22 6.43 3.49
CA VAL A 313 -2.52 6.24 2.06
C VAL A 313 -2.28 4.78 1.71
N MET A 314 -3.17 4.19 0.96
CA MET A 314 -3.02 2.85 0.40
C MET A 314 -3.29 2.88 -1.10
N PHE A 315 -2.54 2.08 -1.84
CA PHE A 315 -2.74 1.86 -3.27
C PHE A 315 -3.24 0.42 -3.53
N PRO A 316 -4.51 0.12 -3.21
CA PRO A 316 -5.07 -1.20 -3.46
C PRO A 316 -5.02 -1.54 -4.94
N MET A 317 -4.44 -2.70 -5.27
CA MET A 317 -4.34 -3.17 -6.64
C MET A 317 -5.49 -4.11 -6.97
N ARG A 318 -6.31 -3.73 -7.94
CA ARG A 318 -7.37 -4.55 -8.51
C ARG A 318 -6.84 -5.41 -9.64
N TRP A 319 -7.12 -6.69 -9.60
CA TRP A 319 -6.90 -7.60 -10.70
C TRP A 319 -8.21 -7.87 -11.42
N SER A 320 -8.31 -7.45 -12.66
CA SER A 320 -9.41 -7.81 -13.54
C SER A 320 -9.10 -9.13 -14.25
N LEU A 321 -9.82 -10.18 -13.89
CA LEU A 321 -9.63 -11.51 -14.49
C LEU A 321 -10.06 -11.55 -15.96
N ALA A 322 -10.96 -10.66 -16.39
CA ALA A 322 -11.44 -10.61 -17.75
C ALA A 322 -10.37 -10.14 -18.75
N THR A 323 -9.55 -9.19 -18.32
CA THR A 323 -8.46 -8.61 -19.14
C THR A 323 -7.08 -9.07 -18.67
N ASP A 324 -7.02 -9.79 -17.57
CA ASP A 324 -5.81 -10.24 -16.87
C ASP A 324 -4.85 -9.08 -16.56
N SER A 325 -5.39 -7.91 -16.29
CA SER A 325 -4.67 -6.67 -16.04
C SER A 325 -4.78 -6.19 -14.61
N PHE A 326 -3.82 -5.36 -14.19
CA PHE A 326 -3.78 -4.74 -12.86
C PHE A 326 -3.98 -3.23 -12.98
N HIS A 327 -4.77 -2.69 -12.04
CA HIS A 327 -4.98 -1.27 -11.84
C HIS A 327 -4.84 -0.96 -10.36
N PHE A 328 -4.14 0.08 -9.98
CA PHE A 328 -4.14 0.47 -8.57
C PHE A 328 -4.92 1.75 -8.32
N HIS A 329 -5.62 1.72 -7.22
CA HIS A 329 -6.57 2.73 -6.78
C HIS A 329 -6.00 3.54 -5.62
N LEU A 330 -6.74 4.52 -5.12
CA LEU A 330 -6.38 5.30 -3.95
C LEU A 330 -7.42 5.09 -2.86
N ALA A 331 -6.94 4.68 -1.70
CA ALA A 331 -7.71 4.68 -0.46
C ALA A 331 -6.95 5.50 0.59
N THR A 332 -7.69 6.19 1.45
CA THR A 332 -7.15 7.02 2.53
C THR A 332 -7.77 6.65 3.87
N SER A 333 -7.05 6.95 4.94
CA SER A 333 -7.52 6.69 6.29
C SER A 333 -7.01 7.76 7.26
N PRO A 334 -7.81 8.19 8.24
CA PRO A 334 -7.39 9.10 9.29
C PRO A 334 -6.56 8.42 10.40
N ASP A 335 -6.65 7.10 10.52
CA ASP A 335 -6.15 6.35 11.67
C ASP A 335 -5.52 4.99 11.31
N GLY A 336 -5.45 4.65 10.02
CA GLY A 336 -4.96 3.35 9.56
C GLY A 336 -5.89 2.16 9.85
N VAL A 337 -7.09 2.41 10.39
CA VAL A 337 -8.11 1.41 10.74
C VAL A 337 -9.33 1.54 9.84
N VAL A 338 -9.90 2.74 9.77
CA VAL A 338 -11.08 3.03 8.93
C VAL A 338 -10.59 3.59 7.60
N TRP A 339 -10.89 2.88 6.53
CA TRP A 339 -10.43 3.21 5.18
C TRP A 339 -11.59 3.53 4.25
N GLY A 340 -11.39 4.52 3.39
CA GLY A 340 -12.31 4.88 2.32
C GLY A 340 -11.58 5.00 0.99
N PHE A 341 -12.23 4.53 -0.09
CA PHE A 341 -11.74 4.82 -1.45
C PHE A 341 -12.03 6.27 -1.80
N VAL A 342 -11.05 6.94 -2.39
CA VAL A 342 -11.25 8.25 -2.98
C VAL A 342 -11.85 8.06 -4.38
N PRO A 343 -13.00 8.69 -4.69
CA PRO A 343 -13.63 8.57 -6.00
C PRO A 343 -12.72 9.07 -7.13
N ASP A 344 -12.90 8.53 -8.33
CA ASP A 344 -12.31 9.09 -9.55
C ASP A 344 -13.10 10.31 -10.07
N ALA A 345 -12.67 10.87 -11.18
CA ALA A 345 -13.32 12.03 -11.79
C ALA A 345 -14.79 11.76 -12.21
N SER A 346 -15.18 10.52 -12.45
CA SER A 346 -16.56 10.13 -12.75
C SER A 346 -17.43 9.98 -11.49
N GLY A 347 -16.84 10.02 -10.31
CA GLY A 347 -17.50 9.79 -9.03
C GLY A 347 -17.62 8.32 -8.62
N ASN A 348 -17.04 7.40 -9.40
CA ASN A 348 -17.06 5.98 -9.09
C ASN A 348 -16.06 5.61 -7.99
N THR A 349 -16.40 4.58 -7.20
CA THR A 349 -15.55 3.96 -6.18
C THR A 349 -15.63 2.44 -6.29
N PRO A 350 -14.50 1.75 -6.51
CA PRO A 350 -13.14 2.24 -6.60
C PRO A 350 -12.76 2.96 -7.92
N GLY A 351 -13.60 3.13 -8.90
CA GLY A 351 -13.33 3.86 -10.13
C GLY A 351 -12.35 3.16 -11.11
N GLU A 352 -11.77 3.95 -12.04
CA GLU A 352 -10.80 3.44 -13.03
C GLU A 352 -9.40 3.19 -12.46
N GLY A 353 -9.11 3.74 -11.28
CA GLY A 353 -7.80 3.71 -10.65
C GLY A 353 -6.94 4.94 -10.94
N VAL A 354 -5.93 5.14 -10.09
CA VAL A 354 -4.98 6.26 -10.22
C VAL A 354 -3.83 5.94 -11.15
N CYS A 355 -3.58 4.64 -11.41
CA CYS A 355 -2.61 4.19 -12.40
C CYS A 355 -3.10 2.89 -13.04
N SER A 356 -3.01 2.84 -14.35
CA SER A 356 -3.48 1.73 -15.21
C SER A 356 -2.41 1.36 -16.23
N PRO A 357 -2.46 0.15 -16.81
CA PRO A 357 -1.58 -0.24 -17.90
C PRO A 357 -1.58 0.78 -19.03
N GLY A 358 -0.48 0.86 -19.75
CA GLY A 358 -0.36 1.60 -21.00
C GLY A 358 -1.11 0.93 -22.15
N CYS A 359 -0.90 1.43 -23.35
CA CYS A 359 -1.44 0.83 -24.56
C CYS A 359 -0.77 -0.52 -24.85
N ALA A 360 -1.47 -1.39 -25.57
CA ALA A 360 -0.91 -2.66 -26.01
C ALA A 360 0.39 -2.43 -26.82
N GLY A 361 1.44 -3.14 -26.42
CA GLY A 361 2.78 -3.01 -27.01
C GLY A 361 3.71 -2.04 -26.27
N GLU A 362 3.20 -1.23 -25.36
CA GLU A 362 4.04 -0.43 -24.47
C GLU A 362 4.70 -1.30 -23.39
N TRP A 363 5.76 -0.80 -22.79
CA TRP A 363 6.56 -1.55 -21.79
C TRP A 363 5.75 -1.93 -20.54
N ASP A 364 4.67 -1.23 -20.24
CA ASP A 364 3.74 -1.46 -19.14
C ASP A 364 2.31 -1.78 -19.62
N GLY A 365 2.15 -2.14 -20.89
CA GLY A 365 0.83 -2.35 -21.51
C GLY A 365 0.04 -3.56 -21.02
N GLY A 366 0.67 -4.48 -20.28
CA GLY A 366 0.00 -5.65 -19.72
C GLY A 366 -0.43 -5.47 -18.28
N VAL A 367 0.51 -5.11 -17.40
CA VAL A 367 0.26 -4.92 -15.97
C VAL A 367 1.08 -3.78 -15.38
N VAL A 368 0.54 -3.14 -14.35
CA VAL A 368 1.25 -2.21 -13.47
C VAL A 368 1.09 -2.66 -12.03
N THR A 369 2.21 -2.73 -11.28
CA THR A 369 2.24 -3.18 -9.88
C THR A 369 2.80 -2.07 -9.01
N PRO A 370 2.03 -1.52 -8.06
CA PRO A 370 2.51 -0.47 -7.19
C PRO A 370 3.60 -0.98 -6.25
N GLY A 371 4.66 -0.20 -6.06
CA GLY A 371 5.63 -0.41 -4.99
C GLY A 371 5.13 0.13 -3.66
N ILE A 372 5.90 -0.09 -2.60
CA ILE A 372 5.64 0.42 -1.26
C ILE A 372 6.53 1.64 -1.04
N GLY A 373 5.95 2.73 -0.54
CA GLY A 373 6.65 3.98 -0.26
C GLY A 373 6.27 5.10 -1.22
N LEU A 374 5.90 6.22 -0.62
CA LEU A 374 5.59 7.48 -1.29
C LEU A 374 6.60 8.51 -0.78
N VAL A 375 7.26 9.21 -1.69
CA VAL A 375 8.34 10.13 -1.34
C VAL A 375 8.22 11.45 -2.09
N ASP A 376 8.80 12.51 -1.52
CA ASP A 376 8.98 13.77 -2.22
C ASP A 376 10.12 13.63 -3.23
N LEU A 377 9.91 14.20 -4.40
CA LEU A 377 10.85 14.22 -5.51
C LEU A 377 11.23 15.66 -5.88
N PRO A 378 12.38 15.89 -6.51
CA PRO A 378 12.71 17.17 -7.12
C PRO A 378 11.62 17.67 -8.07
N GLY A 379 11.56 18.98 -8.31
CA GLY A 379 10.58 19.59 -9.22
C GLY A 379 9.15 19.67 -8.65
N ASN A 380 9.02 19.74 -7.33
CA ASN A 380 7.70 19.85 -6.65
C ASN A 380 6.76 18.70 -6.98
N ARG A 381 7.27 17.48 -6.88
CA ARG A 381 6.54 16.24 -7.15
C ARG A 381 6.51 15.35 -5.91
N THR A 382 5.50 14.52 -5.83
CA THR A 382 5.41 13.35 -4.94
C THR A 382 5.31 12.11 -5.82
N GLY A 383 6.02 11.05 -5.50
CA GLY A 383 6.06 9.86 -6.34
C GLY A 383 6.23 8.55 -5.61
N MET A 384 5.89 7.49 -6.29
CA MET A 384 6.16 6.10 -5.90
C MET A 384 6.75 5.34 -7.08
N LEU A 385 7.59 4.36 -6.81
CA LEU A 385 8.04 3.44 -7.84
C LEU A 385 6.95 2.38 -8.12
N PHE A 386 6.78 2.02 -9.38
CA PHE A 386 5.92 0.92 -9.79
C PHE A 386 6.62 0.02 -10.80
N ALA A 387 6.27 -1.26 -10.81
CA ALA A 387 6.72 -2.18 -11.85
C ALA A 387 5.70 -2.27 -12.97
N GLY A 388 6.16 -2.27 -14.21
CA GLY A 388 5.34 -2.49 -15.40
C GLY A 388 5.83 -3.67 -16.21
N SER A 389 4.90 -4.36 -16.90
CA SER A 389 5.23 -5.44 -17.83
C SER A 389 4.37 -5.31 -19.09
N PRO A 390 4.93 -5.61 -20.28
CA PRO A 390 4.19 -5.52 -21.53
C PRO A 390 3.17 -6.65 -21.71
N VAL A 391 3.19 -7.67 -20.84
CA VAL A 391 2.31 -8.85 -20.93
C VAL A 391 1.37 -8.92 -19.73
N PRO A 392 0.15 -9.46 -19.91
CA PRO A 392 -0.79 -9.72 -18.83
C PRO A 392 -0.23 -10.66 -17.75
N HIS A 393 -0.88 -10.68 -16.58
CA HIS A 393 -0.39 -11.38 -15.40
C HIS A 393 -0.20 -12.90 -15.59
N LYS A 394 -1.14 -13.56 -16.26
CA LYS A 394 -1.10 -15.02 -16.50
C LYS A 394 -0.49 -15.42 -17.85
N HIS A 395 -0.08 -14.42 -18.65
CA HIS A 395 0.62 -14.71 -19.91
C HIS A 395 1.93 -15.46 -19.63
N PRO A 396 2.35 -16.41 -20.51
CA PRO A 396 3.63 -17.07 -20.35
C PRO A 396 4.78 -16.06 -20.26
N ARG A 397 5.48 -16.10 -19.13
CA ARG A 397 6.56 -15.16 -18.83
C ARG A 397 7.83 -15.55 -19.57
N LYS A 398 8.28 -14.71 -20.48
CA LYS A 398 9.55 -14.85 -21.18
C LYS A 398 10.49 -13.76 -20.70
N PRO A 399 11.49 -14.07 -19.90
CA PRO A 399 12.47 -13.09 -19.43
C PRO A 399 13.28 -12.47 -20.60
N PRO A 400 13.82 -11.24 -20.41
CA PRO A 400 13.70 -10.40 -19.23
C PRO A 400 12.35 -9.68 -19.16
N LEU A 401 11.78 -9.58 -17.98
CA LEU A 401 10.49 -8.93 -17.75
C LEU A 401 10.52 -7.95 -16.58
N GLY A 402 9.59 -7.00 -16.62
CA GLY A 402 9.42 -5.99 -15.61
C GLY A 402 10.43 -4.85 -15.73
N LYS A 403 9.92 -3.64 -15.69
CA LYS A 403 10.71 -2.41 -15.60
C LYS A 403 10.13 -1.56 -14.50
N ILE A 404 10.98 -0.80 -13.82
CA ILE A 404 10.55 0.08 -12.72
C ILE A 404 10.56 1.51 -13.22
N ALA A 405 9.47 2.23 -12.96
CA ALA A 405 9.31 3.63 -13.30
C ALA A 405 8.64 4.40 -12.15
N TRP A 406 8.62 5.70 -12.26
CA TRP A 406 7.91 6.57 -11.34
C TRP A 406 6.45 6.76 -11.78
N ALA A 407 5.54 6.57 -10.84
CA ALA A 407 4.20 7.14 -10.86
C ALA A 407 4.25 8.41 -10.02
N THR A 408 3.96 9.57 -10.59
CA THR A 408 4.15 10.86 -9.93
C THR A 408 2.90 11.72 -9.97
N TRP A 409 2.77 12.57 -8.97
CA TRP A 409 1.78 13.63 -8.86
C TRP A 409 2.47 14.96 -8.61
N LYS A 410 1.80 16.08 -8.85
CA LYS A 410 2.23 17.35 -8.25
C LYS A 410 2.32 17.13 -6.74
N LYS A 411 3.33 17.71 -6.10
CA LYS A 411 3.52 17.58 -4.66
C LYS A 411 2.19 17.84 -3.93
N GLU A 412 1.85 16.95 -3.00
CA GLU A 412 0.66 17.07 -2.15
C GLU A 412 -0.70 17.00 -2.90
N ARG A 413 -0.73 16.52 -4.16
CA ARG A 413 -1.92 16.50 -5.01
C ARG A 413 -2.37 15.09 -5.42
N LEU A 414 -2.36 14.14 -4.50
CA LEU A 414 -2.96 12.82 -4.72
C LEU A 414 -4.49 12.92 -4.83
N VAL A 415 -5.06 13.87 -4.10
CA VAL A 415 -6.49 14.18 -4.08
C VAL A 415 -6.67 15.64 -4.39
N ALA A 416 -7.66 15.96 -5.22
CA ALA A 416 -8.08 17.32 -5.50
C ALA A 416 -9.49 17.59 -4.96
N LEU A 417 -9.72 18.83 -4.57
CA LEU A 417 -11.06 19.38 -4.42
C LEU A 417 -11.54 19.81 -5.80
N GLU A 418 -12.66 19.26 -6.24
CA GLU A 418 -13.26 19.60 -7.51
C GLU A 418 -14.63 20.26 -7.30
N CYS A 419 -14.86 21.33 -8.02
CA CYS A 419 -16.13 22.03 -8.05
C CYS A 419 -16.56 22.22 -9.51
N PRO A 420 -17.47 21.37 -10.05
CA PRO A 420 -17.86 21.43 -11.46
C PRO A 420 -18.57 22.70 -11.88
N MET A 421 -19.28 23.35 -10.97
CA MET A 421 -20.01 24.59 -11.25
C MET A 421 -19.82 25.62 -10.13
N GLU A 422 -20.50 25.45 -9.03
CA GLU A 422 -20.46 26.31 -7.87
C GLU A 422 -20.43 25.46 -6.59
N GLY A 423 -19.63 25.87 -5.62
CA GLY A 423 -19.54 25.17 -4.36
C GLY A 423 -18.86 25.96 -3.28
N PHE A 424 -19.06 25.55 -2.04
CA PHE A 424 -18.40 26.11 -0.87
C PHE A 424 -18.25 25.07 0.25
N PHE A 425 -17.35 25.33 1.15
CA PHE A 425 -17.25 24.66 2.46
C PHE A 425 -16.60 25.62 3.45
N ALA A 426 -16.76 25.34 4.73
CA ALA A 426 -16.19 26.08 5.84
C ALA A 426 -15.41 25.14 6.79
#